data_04365ee84b5de7d485e7c4517d0cd481
#
_entry.id   04365ee84b5de7d485e7c4517d0cd481
#
_cell.length_a   1.000
_cell.length_b   1.000
_cell.length_c   1.000
_cell.angle_alpha   90.00
_cell.angle_beta   90.00
_cell.angle_gamma   90.00
#
_symmetry.space_group_name_H-M   'P 1'
#
loop_
_entity.id
_entity.type
_entity.pdbx_description
1 polymer ?
#
loop_
_entity_poly.entity_id
_entity_poly.type
_entity_poly.pdbx_seq_one_letter_code
_entity_poly.pdbx_strand_id
1 'polypeptide(L)'
;MIDQFLEQISKEPDIKTLHKARLAIIDWIGYSIAGTFTKQAYPFKNLQSELPKGNSLNLFDKKSLSPFDSAFINAAVGNILELDDVHRTSIIHPGDTIIPAAIATSSLKPVNALEFLKSLVLGYETAIRMGICLGTDHYDIFYSSATCGVFGAAAASSYILNHDQNKNLALTKLNYSIQLATMNSSGIWQCRKGEGEAKQYALANASRSGLTSAFLAQKNAQTPIDMIEGELGFLKAFTNKINFEALIKKENTHLINEVSNKPWPACRHSHPVIGVALELKKIIKKEKINIEDIKFIEIETYQTAIDFCNKPNPTNEIEGKFSLQHCCAISLIFEDIKESYFEKSILNNNEIESLRKKIRVNSNKQMSINFPKNYSVQIKIKFNNDEELTQKSDHAKGDPENPMSEKEICDKTLDLVNSHIKNNNCNNLIEKILNTNIENDKSSIVWFNDLQQIINGKGY
;
A
#
# COMPACT_ATOMS: atom_id res chain seq x y z
N MET A 1 -0.98 29.14 4.06
CA MET A 1 -0.67 27.71 4.36
C MET A 1 -0.33 26.93 3.09
N ILE A 2 -1.12 27.03 2.04
CA ILE A 2 -0.90 26.25 0.80
C ILE A 2 0.51 26.44 0.20
N ASP A 3 1.05 27.65 0.15
CA ASP A 3 2.38 27.92 -0.41
C ASP A 3 3.49 27.18 0.38
N GLN A 4 3.36 27.17 1.72
CA GLN A 4 4.31 26.42 2.57
C GLN A 4 4.17 24.90 2.35
N PHE A 5 2.94 24.40 2.17
CA PHE A 5 2.71 23.00 1.84
C PHE A 5 3.36 22.63 0.50
N LEU A 6 3.13 23.44 -0.55
CA LEU A 6 3.76 23.25 -1.85
C LEU A 6 5.29 23.28 -1.77
N GLU A 7 5.86 24.17 -0.95
CA GLU A 7 7.31 24.21 -0.70
C GLU A 7 7.81 22.90 -0.07
N GLN A 8 7.09 22.35 0.92
CA GLN A 8 7.52 21.13 1.59
C GLN A 8 7.48 19.90 0.67
N ILE A 9 6.38 19.74 -0.09
CA ILE A 9 6.23 18.59 -0.98
C ILE A 9 7.14 18.65 -2.21
N SER A 10 7.59 19.85 -2.61
CA SER A 10 8.43 20.07 -3.80
C SER A 10 9.93 20.05 -3.49
N LYS A 11 10.36 19.58 -2.34
CA LYS A 11 11.79 19.41 -2.02
C LYS A 11 12.43 18.38 -2.93
N GLU A 12 13.67 18.65 -3.33
CA GLU A 12 14.44 17.69 -4.13
C GLU A 12 14.81 16.45 -3.30
N PRO A 13 14.51 15.25 -3.80
CA PRO A 13 14.87 14.01 -3.12
C PRO A 13 16.35 13.69 -3.25
N ASP A 14 16.95 13.13 -2.20
CA ASP A 14 18.29 12.56 -2.24
C ASP A 14 18.30 11.18 -2.94
N ILE A 15 19.50 10.65 -3.20
CA ILE A 15 19.69 9.36 -3.89
C ILE A 15 19.04 8.21 -3.11
N LYS A 16 19.10 8.22 -1.78
CA LYS A 16 18.48 7.21 -0.94
C LYS A 16 16.96 7.20 -1.08
N THR A 17 16.35 8.37 -1.13
CA THR A 17 14.91 8.56 -1.34
C THR A 17 14.50 8.09 -2.74
N LEU A 18 15.26 8.42 -3.78
CA LEU A 18 15.03 7.94 -5.15
C LEU A 18 15.16 6.40 -5.25
N HIS A 19 16.11 5.81 -4.51
CA HIS A 19 16.24 4.37 -4.42
C HIS A 19 15.02 3.72 -3.73
N LYS A 20 14.50 4.31 -2.65
CA LYS A 20 13.25 3.86 -2.02
C LYS A 20 12.07 3.90 -2.99
N ALA A 21 11.98 4.91 -3.86
CA ALA A 21 10.96 4.98 -4.90
C ALA A 21 11.10 3.85 -5.95
N ARG A 22 12.33 3.43 -6.31
CA ARG A 22 12.55 2.25 -7.17
C ARG A 22 12.01 0.96 -6.52
N LEU A 23 12.31 0.78 -5.22
CA LEU A 23 11.83 -0.38 -4.47
C LEU A 23 10.30 -0.40 -4.36
N ALA A 24 9.66 0.76 -4.25
CA ALA A 24 8.19 0.87 -4.26
C ALA A 24 7.60 0.42 -5.61
N ILE A 25 8.23 0.78 -6.75
CA ILE A 25 7.81 0.31 -8.08
C ILE A 25 7.95 -1.21 -8.19
N ILE A 26 9.11 -1.77 -7.77
CA ILE A 26 9.39 -3.20 -7.85
C ILE A 26 8.36 -3.98 -7.02
N ASP A 27 8.11 -3.55 -5.80
CA ASP A 27 7.11 -4.17 -4.91
C ASP A 27 5.70 -4.11 -5.52
N TRP A 28 5.31 -2.93 -6.04
CA TRP A 28 4.01 -2.72 -6.71
C TRP A 28 3.83 -3.67 -7.91
N ILE A 29 4.85 -3.87 -8.74
CA ILE A 29 4.83 -4.79 -9.88
C ILE A 29 4.46 -6.20 -9.41
N GLY A 30 5.11 -6.70 -8.37
CA GLY A 30 4.91 -8.05 -7.86
C GLY A 30 3.48 -8.30 -7.41
N TYR A 31 3.02 -7.53 -6.44
CA TYR A 31 1.70 -7.77 -5.87
C TYR A 31 0.54 -7.37 -6.80
N SER A 32 0.73 -6.40 -7.70
CA SER A 32 -0.30 -6.02 -8.65
C SER A 32 -0.47 -7.04 -9.77
N ILE A 33 0.62 -7.61 -10.30
CA ILE A 33 0.53 -8.72 -11.26
C ILE A 33 -0.17 -9.93 -10.62
N ALA A 34 0.28 -10.36 -9.44
CA ALA A 34 -0.33 -11.48 -8.74
C ALA A 34 -1.82 -11.22 -8.43
N GLY A 35 -2.18 -10.00 -8.06
CA GLY A 35 -3.55 -9.56 -7.83
C GLY A 35 -4.48 -9.82 -9.03
N THR A 36 -3.97 -9.71 -10.27
CA THR A 36 -4.78 -9.94 -11.49
C THR A 36 -5.26 -11.39 -11.67
N PHE A 37 -4.68 -12.35 -10.95
CA PHE A 37 -5.03 -13.77 -11.02
C PHE A 37 -6.06 -14.21 -9.98
N THR A 38 -6.46 -13.31 -9.09
CA THR A 38 -7.43 -13.62 -8.04
C THR A 38 -8.87 -13.54 -8.55
N LYS A 39 -9.80 -14.20 -7.84
CA LYS A 39 -11.24 -14.09 -8.13
C LYS A 39 -11.77 -12.68 -7.90
N GLN A 40 -11.25 -11.97 -6.92
CA GLN A 40 -11.62 -10.59 -6.62
C GLN A 40 -11.27 -9.62 -7.77
N ALA A 41 -10.34 -9.99 -8.65
CA ALA A 41 -10.01 -9.20 -9.83
C ALA A 41 -11.01 -9.35 -11.00
N TYR A 42 -11.89 -10.34 -10.98
CA TYR A 42 -12.80 -10.61 -12.10
C TYR A 42 -13.70 -9.45 -12.50
N PRO A 43 -14.33 -8.68 -11.60
CA PRO A 43 -15.14 -7.53 -12.00
C PRO A 43 -14.32 -6.50 -12.80
N PHE A 44 -13.06 -6.23 -12.39
CA PHE A 44 -12.18 -5.31 -13.08
C PHE A 44 -11.67 -5.88 -14.41
N LYS A 45 -11.40 -7.19 -14.48
CA LYS A 45 -11.05 -7.90 -15.70
C LYS A 45 -12.18 -7.83 -16.72
N ASN A 46 -13.42 -8.02 -16.30
CA ASN A 46 -14.57 -7.92 -17.17
C ASN A 46 -14.78 -6.48 -17.65
N LEU A 47 -14.70 -5.50 -16.75
CA LEU A 47 -14.81 -4.10 -17.11
C LEU A 47 -13.74 -3.71 -18.15
N GLN A 48 -12.46 -4.07 -17.93
CA GLN A 48 -11.38 -3.68 -18.86
C GLN A 48 -11.59 -4.25 -20.26
N SER A 49 -12.27 -5.40 -20.41
CA SER A 49 -12.56 -5.98 -21.73
C SER A 49 -13.48 -5.10 -22.58
N GLU A 50 -14.39 -4.37 -21.95
CA GLU A 50 -15.33 -3.45 -22.58
C GLU A 50 -14.74 -2.06 -22.90
N LEU A 51 -13.63 -1.68 -22.21
CA LEU A 51 -13.02 -0.36 -22.41
C LEU A 51 -12.34 -0.25 -23.78
N PRO A 52 -12.25 0.95 -24.37
CA PRO A 52 -11.60 1.16 -25.66
C PRO A 52 -10.08 0.94 -25.57
N LYS A 53 -9.48 0.54 -26.70
CA LYS A 53 -8.02 0.44 -26.84
C LYS A 53 -7.37 1.81 -26.75
N GLY A 54 -6.22 1.88 -26.06
CA GLY A 54 -5.38 3.08 -25.92
C GLY A 54 -3.90 2.77 -26.07
N ASN A 55 -3.05 3.50 -25.34
CA ASN A 55 -1.59 3.41 -25.41
C ASN A 55 -0.92 3.26 -24.03
N SER A 56 -1.69 3.03 -22.97
CA SER A 56 -1.18 2.88 -21.60
C SER A 56 -1.22 1.43 -21.13
N LEU A 57 -0.36 1.11 -20.15
CA LEU A 57 -0.20 -0.22 -19.55
C LEU A 57 -1.55 -0.80 -19.08
N ASN A 58 -1.76 -2.09 -19.34
CA ASN A 58 -2.86 -2.87 -18.79
C ASN A 58 -2.29 -4.14 -18.14
N LEU A 59 -2.47 -4.30 -16.84
CA LEU A 59 -1.94 -5.45 -16.11
C LEU A 59 -2.71 -6.75 -16.38
N PHE A 60 -3.89 -6.73 -16.97
CA PHE A 60 -4.66 -7.95 -17.26
C PHE A 60 -4.25 -8.65 -18.56
N ASP A 61 -4.03 -7.91 -19.64
CA ASP A 61 -3.73 -8.52 -20.95
C ASP A 61 -2.96 -7.58 -21.91
N LYS A 62 -2.88 -7.99 -23.19
CA LYS A 62 -2.17 -7.28 -24.27
C LYS A 62 -2.83 -5.98 -24.71
N LYS A 63 -4.11 -5.80 -24.38
CA LYS A 63 -4.89 -4.66 -24.81
C LYS A 63 -4.50 -3.43 -23.97
N SER A 64 -3.70 -2.54 -24.52
CA SER A 64 -3.45 -1.24 -23.86
C SER A 64 -4.76 -0.45 -23.72
N LEU A 65 -4.86 0.33 -22.65
CA LEU A 65 -6.02 1.14 -22.30
C LEU A 65 -5.75 2.65 -22.51
N SER A 66 -6.81 3.47 -22.44
CA SER A 66 -6.59 4.92 -22.29
C SER A 66 -5.85 5.20 -20.97
N PRO A 67 -5.09 6.28 -20.84
CA PRO A 67 -4.38 6.58 -19.58
C PRO A 67 -5.30 6.63 -18.35
N PHE A 68 -6.50 7.20 -18.51
CA PHE A 68 -7.46 7.31 -17.42
C PHE A 68 -8.03 5.94 -16.99
N ASP A 69 -8.29 5.07 -17.97
CA ASP A 69 -8.76 3.71 -17.70
C ASP A 69 -7.62 2.83 -17.17
N SER A 70 -6.40 3.03 -17.67
CA SER A 70 -5.20 2.35 -17.16
C SER A 70 -4.95 2.68 -15.69
N ALA A 71 -5.02 3.96 -15.30
CA ALA A 71 -4.88 4.38 -13.90
C ALA A 71 -5.93 3.70 -13.02
N PHE A 72 -7.19 3.64 -13.48
CA PHE A 72 -8.28 2.99 -12.76
C PHE A 72 -8.06 1.47 -12.62
N ILE A 73 -7.87 0.79 -13.73
CA ILE A 73 -7.79 -0.69 -13.77
C ILE A 73 -6.57 -1.21 -13.01
N ASN A 74 -5.41 -0.58 -13.19
CA ASN A 74 -4.18 -1.03 -12.54
C ASN A 74 -4.17 -0.72 -11.03
N ALA A 75 -4.79 0.37 -10.58
CA ALA A 75 -4.94 0.67 -9.16
C ALA A 75 -5.91 -0.29 -8.46
N ALA A 76 -6.93 -0.79 -9.17
CA ALA A 76 -7.90 -1.72 -8.60
C ALA A 76 -7.27 -3.05 -8.16
N VAL A 77 -6.17 -3.49 -8.79
CA VAL A 77 -5.58 -4.81 -8.51
C VAL A 77 -4.45 -4.76 -7.47
N GLY A 78 -3.91 -3.61 -7.17
CA GLY A 78 -2.77 -3.47 -6.26
C GLY A 78 -3.06 -3.97 -4.85
N ASN A 79 -4.20 -3.60 -4.29
CA ASN A 79 -4.53 -3.90 -2.89
C ASN A 79 -5.20 -5.28 -2.66
N ILE A 80 -5.52 -6.04 -3.69
CA ILE A 80 -6.31 -7.29 -3.56
C ILE A 80 -5.64 -8.30 -2.62
N LEU A 81 -4.32 -8.43 -2.70
CA LEU A 81 -3.57 -9.40 -1.90
C LEU A 81 -3.24 -8.93 -0.49
N GLU A 82 -3.51 -7.67 -0.13
CA GLU A 82 -3.07 -7.05 1.13
C GLU A 82 -1.53 -7.10 1.30
N LEU A 83 -0.77 -7.01 0.19
CA LEU A 83 0.70 -7.00 0.13
C LEU A 83 1.28 -5.63 -0.20
N ASP A 84 0.43 -4.66 -0.40
CA ASP A 84 0.72 -3.27 -0.73
C ASP A 84 1.45 -2.53 0.39
N ASP A 85 2.16 -1.48 0.03
CA ASP A 85 2.88 -0.64 0.98
C ASP A 85 1.94 0.13 1.93
N VAL A 86 2.46 0.61 3.06
CA VAL A 86 1.66 1.38 4.02
C VAL A 86 2.51 2.38 4.80
N HIS A 87 2.04 3.61 4.94
CA HIS A 87 2.59 4.58 5.88
C HIS A 87 1.80 4.54 7.19
N ARG A 88 2.48 4.24 8.31
CA ARG A 88 1.82 3.93 9.59
C ARG A 88 1.05 5.11 10.18
N THR A 89 1.68 6.27 10.28
CA THR A 89 1.11 7.43 10.99
C THR A 89 -0.09 8.02 10.25
N SER A 90 -0.07 8.04 8.92
CA SER A 90 -1.20 8.48 8.09
C SER A 90 -2.22 7.37 7.85
N ILE A 91 -1.86 6.12 8.10
CA ILE A 91 -2.65 4.90 7.86
C ILE A 91 -3.16 4.84 6.41
N ILE A 92 -2.26 5.10 5.47
CA ILE A 92 -2.56 5.08 4.03
C ILE A 92 -1.68 4.07 3.29
N HIS A 93 -2.19 3.56 2.17
CA HIS A 93 -1.51 2.70 1.19
C HIS A 93 -1.21 3.55 -0.06
N PRO A 94 -0.10 4.30 -0.11
CA PRO A 94 0.09 5.32 -1.12
C PRO A 94 0.40 4.76 -2.51
N GLY A 95 1.15 3.65 -2.60
CA GLY A 95 1.60 3.06 -3.86
C GLY A 95 0.46 2.71 -4.81
N ASP A 96 -0.65 2.18 -4.28
CA ASP A 96 -1.78 1.72 -5.08
C ASP A 96 -2.53 2.82 -5.84
N THR A 97 -2.45 4.05 -5.40
CA THR A 97 -3.09 5.18 -6.09
C THR A 97 -2.10 5.97 -6.92
N ILE A 98 -0.86 6.12 -6.45
CA ILE A 98 0.14 7.02 -7.02
C ILE A 98 0.88 6.37 -8.19
N ILE A 99 1.36 5.13 -8.02
CA ILE A 99 2.15 4.45 -9.06
C ILE A 99 1.34 4.22 -10.34
N PRO A 100 0.10 3.69 -10.30
CA PRO A 100 -0.71 3.54 -11.51
C PRO A 100 -1.00 4.87 -12.23
N ALA A 101 -1.29 5.94 -11.47
CA ALA A 101 -1.51 7.27 -12.02
C ALA A 101 -0.26 7.82 -12.71
N ALA A 102 0.92 7.67 -12.09
CA ALA A 102 2.19 8.10 -12.67
C ALA A 102 2.54 7.32 -13.95
N ILE A 103 2.37 5.98 -13.93
CA ILE A 103 2.57 5.12 -15.11
C ILE A 103 1.65 5.56 -16.26
N ALA A 104 0.37 5.73 -15.96
CA ALA A 104 -0.61 6.16 -16.95
C ALA A 104 -0.28 7.55 -17.50
N THR A 105 0.16 8.47 -16.65
CA THR A 105 0.56 9.82 -17.06
C THR A 105 1.80 9.80 -17.95
N SER A 106 2.77 8.91 -17.71
CA SER A 106 3.97 8.78 -18.52
C SER A 106 3.68 8.34 -19.97
N SER A 107 2.52 7.74 -20.24
CA SER A 107 2.05 7.45 -21.61
C SER A 107 1.47 8.67 -22.32
N LEU A 108 1.04 9.71 -21.58
CA LEU A 108 0.64 11.00 -22.13
C LEU A 108 1.84 11.91 -22.40
N LYS A 109 2.82 11.88 -21.49
CA LYS A 109 4.05 12.65 -21.60
C LYS A 109 5.23 11.79 -21.13
N PRO A 110 6.04 11.25 -22.06
CA PRO A 110 7.22 10.47 -21.74
C PRO A 110 8.21 11.25 -20.87
N VAL A 111 8.77 10.59 -19.85
CA VAL A 111 9.77 11.15 -18.91
C VAL A 111 10.94 10.19 -18.75
N ASN A 112 12.11 10.70 -18.35
CA ASN A 112 13.23 9.85 -17.94
C ASN A 112 13.04 9.26 -16.53
N ALA A 113 13.91 8.34 -16.15
CA ALA A 113 13.81 7.65 -14.86
C ALA A 113 13.88 8.60 -13.66
N LEU A 114 14.75 9.62 -13.69
CA LEU A 114 14.87 10.61 -12.61
C LEU A 114 13.55 11.35 -12.39
N GLU A 115 12.97 11.90 -13.47
CA GLU A 115 11.73 12.67 -13.37
C GLU A 115 10.55 11.81 -12.96
N PHE A 116 10.51 10.54 -13.40
CA PHE A 116 9.50 9.59 -12.96
C PHE A 116 9.60 9.30 -11.45
N LEU A 117 10.81 9.02 -10.94
CA LEU A 117 11.05 8.76 -9.51
C LEU A 117 10.73 9.99 -8.65
N LYS A 118 11.10 11.20 -9.09
CA LYS A 118 10.75 12.46 -8.42
C LYS A 118 9.23 12.63 -8.34
N SER A 119 8.50 12.29 -9.39
CA SER A 119 7.03 12.36 -9.39
C SER A 119 6.41 11.46 -8.33
N LEU A 120 6.95 10.25 -8.13
CA LEU A 120 6.48 9.35 -7.08
C LEU A 120 6.77 9.93 -5.70
N VAL A 121 7.98 10.43 -5.45
CA VAL A 121 8.33 11.04 -4.16
C VAL A 121 7.39 12.19 -3.83
N LEU A 122 7.12 13.09 -4.78
CA LEU A 122 6.17 14.18 -4.63
C LEU A 122 4.75 13.67 -4.31
N GLY A 123 4.30 12.62 -5.00
CA GLY A 123 2.99 12.02 -4.77
C GLY A 123 2.87 11.42 -3.38
N TYR A 124 3.86 10.63 -2.96
CA TYR A 124 3.91 10.03 -1.62
C TYR A 124 3.92 11.11 -0.53
N GLU A 125 4.78 12.12 -0.66
CA GLU A 125 4.86 13.24 0.28
C GLU A 125 3.52 13.95 0.43
N THR A 126 2.84 14.21 -0.69
CA THR A 126 1.54 14.88 -0.74
C THR A 126 0.47 14.04 -0.02
N ALA A 127 0.30 12.78 -0.39
CA ALA A 127 -0.72 11.90 0.18
C ALA A 127 -0.50 11.66 1.68
N ILE A 128 0.75 11.41 2.09
CA ILE A 128 1.10 11.10 3.48
C ILE A 128 0.86 12.32 4.37
N ARG A 129 1.26 13.52 3.96
CA ARG A 129 0.99 14.76 4.72
C ARG A 129 -0.50 15.02 4.90
N MET A 130 -1.29 14.81 3.84
CA MET A 130 -2.76 14.92 3.94
C MET A 130 -3.32 13.90 4.94
N GLY A 131 -2.85 12.66 4.92
CA GLY A 131 -3.30 11.64 5.87
C GLY A 131 -2.93 11.94 7.33
N ILE A 132 -1.71 12.44 7.59
CA ILE A 132 -1.29 12.86 8.94
C ILE A 132 -2.11 14.08 9.40
N CYS A 133 -2.40 15.02 8.48
CA CYS A 133 -3.20 16.20 8.78
C CYS A 133 -4.63 15.85 9.21
N LEU A 134 -5.25 14.87 8.57
CA LEU A 134 -6.61 14.41 8.87
C LEU A 134 -6.68 13.53 10.13
N GLY A 135 -5.66 12.74 10.42
CA GLY A 135 -5.51 11.95 11.62
C GLY A 135 -6.51 10.80 11.78
N THR A 136 -6.62 10.29 13.01
CA THR A 136 -7.43 9.10 13.33
C THR A 136 -8.93 9.35 13.31
N ASP A 137 -9.40 10.54 13.65
CA ASP A 137 -10.83 10.90 13.56
C ASP A 137 -11.38 10.70 12.14
N HIS A 138 -10.57 11.05 11.12
CA HIS A 138 -10.87 10.77 9.72
C HIS A 138 -10.86 9.26 9.44
N TYR A 139 -9.82 8.58 9.91
CA TYR A 139 -9.65 7.15 9.67
C TYR A 139 -10.77 6.29 10.26
N ASP A 140 -11.43 6.74 11.31
CA ASP A 140 -12.55 6.01 11.93
C ASP A 140 -13.75 5.84 10.98
N ILE A 141 -13.94 6.76 10.04
CA ILE A 141 -15.09 6.81 9.12
C ILE A 141 -14.68 6.63 7.67
N PHE A 142 -13.57 7.25 7.27
CA PHE A 142 -13.13 7.31 5.87
C PHE A 142 -11.97 6.39 5.57
N TYR A 143 -11.95 5.82 4.36
CA TYR A 143 -10.83 5.06 3.87
C TYR A 143 -9.71 5.99 3.41
N SER A 144 -8.78 6.30 4.32
CA SER A 144 -7.73 7.31 4.13
C SER A 144 -6.88 7.09 2.88
N SER A 145 -6.62 5.84 2.48
CA SER A 145 -5.85 5.54 1.26
C SER A 145 -6.51 6.07 -0.02
N ALA A 146 -7.84 6.08 -0.08
CA ALA A 146 -8.56 6.65 -1.21
C ALA A 146 -8.72 8.17 -1.07
N THR A 147 -9.16 8.64 0.12
CA THR A 147 -9.42 10.07 0.34
C THR A 147 -8.16 10.94 0.29
N CYS A 148 -7.00 10.40 0.68
CA CYS A 148 -5.71 11.10 0.60
C CYS A 148 -4.91 10.73 -0.65
N GLY A 149 -5.06 9.50 -1.15
CA GLY A 149 -4.35 9.01 -2.32
C GLY A 149 -4.66 9.78 -3.60
N VAL A 150 -5.87 10.33 -3.73
CA VAL A 150 -6.25 11.19 -4.85
C VAL A 150 -5.34 12.43 -4.99
N PHE A 151 -4.92 13.01 -3.86
CA PHE A 151 -3.98 14.15 -3.86
C PHE A 151 -2.58 13.73 -4.30
N GLY A 152 -2.11 12.56 -3.84
CA GLY A 152 -0.84 12.00 -4.26
C GLY A 152 -0.81 11.66 -5.75
N ALA A 153 -1.87 11.04 -6.27
CA ALA A 153 -2.02 10.75 -7.69
C ALA A 153 -2.07 12.06 -8.54
N ALA A 154 -2.75 13.09 -8.04
CA ALA A 154 -2.80 14.40 -8.68
C ALA A 154 -1.42 15.07 -8.71
N ALA A 155 -0.68 15.03 -7.60
CA ALA A 155 0.64 15.64 -7.49
C ALA A 155 1.66 14.94 -8.40
N ALA A 156 1.73 13.60 -8.37
CA ALA A 156 2.62 12.83 -9.24
C ALA A 156 2.33 13.05 -10.72
N SER A 157 1.05 13.01 -11.11
CA SER A 157 0.62 13.28 -12.49
C SER A 157 0.92 14.71 -12.92
N SER A 158 0.67 15.69 -12.03
CA SER A 158 0.98 17.11 -12.32
C SER A 158 2.47 17.34 -12.55
N TYR A 159 3.32 16.68 -11.76
CA TYR A 159 4.77 16.74 -11.96
C TYR A 159 5.17 16.24 -13.35
N ILE A 160 4.75 15.04 -13.72
CA ILE A 160 5.06 14.44 -15.03
C ILE A 160 4.59 15.37 -16.17
N LEU A 161 3.40 15.93 -16.06
CA LEU A 161 2.84 16.79 -17.12
C LEU A 161 3.55 18.14 -17.25
N ASN A 162 4.23 18.64 -16.19
CA ASN A 162 4.70 20.02 -16.14
C ASN A 162 6.19 20.18 -15.73
N HIS A 163 6.97 19.09 -15.54
CA HIS A 163 8.36 19.15 -15.05
C HIS A 163 9.31 19.97 -15.92
N ASP A 164 9.04 20.12 -17.21
CA ASP A 164 9.82 20.90 -18.17
C ASP A 164 9.38 22.37 -18.30
N GLN A 165 8.33 22.77 -17.55
CA GLN A 165 7.88 24.15 -17.51
C GLN A 165 8.74 24.99 -16.57
N ASN A 166 8.64 26.34 -16.66
CA ASN A 166 9.24 27.17 -15.63
C ASN A 166 8.64 26.88 -14.24
N LYS A 167 9.44 27.03 -13.20
CA LYS A 167 9.09 26.66 -11.81
C LYS A 167 7.76 27.25 -11.35
N ASN A 168 7.49 28.52 -11.64
CA ASN A 168 6.26 29.18 -11.17
C ASN A 168 5.02 28.58 -11.84
N LEU A 169 5.10 28.32 -13.15
CA LEU A 169 3.99 27.68 -13.88
C LEU A 169 3.77 26.23 -13.38
N ALA A 170 4.83 25.45 -13.20
CA ALA A 170 4.75 24.11 -12.67
C ALA A 170 4.09 24.08 -11.27
N LEU A 171 4.48 24.98 -10.36
CA LEU A 171 3.87 25.12 -9.04
C LEU A 171 2.39 25.56 -9.12
N THR A 172 2.06 26.46 -10.02
CA THR A 172 0.66 26.89 -10.26
C THR A 172 -0.19 25.68 -10.71
N LYS A 173 0.33 24.87 -11.65
CA LYS A 173 -0.36 23.66 -12.13
C LYS A 173 -0.50 22.61 -11.04
N LEU A 174 0.54 22.41 -10.24
CA LEU A 174 0.50 21.52 -9.08
C LEU A 174 -0.56 21.97 -8.09
N ASN A 175 -0.61 23.25 -7.75
CA ASN A 175 -1.63 23.80 -6.85
C ASN A 175 -3.04 23.50 -7.37
N TYR A 176 -3.36 23.90 -8.61
CA TYR A 176 -4.69 23.62 -9.17
C TYR A 176 -5.01 22.12 -9.24
N SER A 177 -4.02 21.27 -9.53
CA SER A 177 -4.20 19.81 -9.53
C SER A 177 -4.65 19.28 -8.17
N ILE A 178 -3.99 19.72 -7.09
CA ILE A 178 -4.28 19.35 -5.70
C ILE A 178 -5.63 19.91 -5.27
N GLN A 179 -5.93 21.18 -5.59
CA GLN A 179 -7.20 21.80 -5.28
C GLN A 179 -8.39 21.10 -6.00
N LEU A 180 -8.26 20.75 -7.28
CA LEU A 180 -9.27 19.99 -8.03
C LEU A 180 -9.49 18.59 -7.45
N ALA A 181 -8.46 17.96 -6.91
CA ALA A 181 -8.54 16.62 -6.33
C ALA A 181 -9.49 16.56 -5.12
N THR A 182 -9.69 17.66 -4.39
CA THR A 182 -10.63 17.75 -3.26
C THR A 182 -12.04 17.31 -3.65
N MET A 183 -12.48 17.64 -4.86
CA MET A 183 -13.84 17.34 -5.35
C MET A 183 -14.09 15.85 -5.61
N ASN A 184 -13.03 15.05 -5.65
CA ASN A 184 -13.09 13.61 -5.90
C ASN A 184 -12.55 12.78 -4.74
N SER A 185 -12.25 13.40 -3.59
CA SER A 185 -11.85 12.67 -2.39
C SER A 185 -13.05 11.89 -1.85
N SER A 186 -12.96 10.57 -1.88
CA SER A 186 -14.06 9.68 -1.51
C SER A 186 -13.56 8.35 -1.00
N GLY A 187 -14.42 7.63 -0.27
CA GLY A 187 -14.15 6.32 0.29
C GLY A 187 -14.54 6.27 1.77
N ILE A 188 -15.38 5.29 2.14
CA ILE A 188 -15.88 5.11 3.50
C ILE A 188 -15.57 3.70 4.02
N TRP A 189 -15.26 3.58 5.30
CA TRP A 189 -14.91 2.29 5.92
C TRP A 189 -16.07 1.30 6.06
N GLN A 190 -17.29 1.67 5.68
CA GLN A 190 -18.38 0.69 5.60
C GLN A 190 -18.02 -0.47 4.65
N CYS A 191 -17.14 -0.24 3.66
CA CYS A 191 -16.66 -1.27 2.74
C CYS A 191 -15.95 -2.46 3.40
N ARG A 192 -15.47 -2.31 4.65
CA ARG A 192 -14.81 -3.40 5.42
C ARG A 192 -15.79 -4.32 6.17
N LYS A 193 -17.08 -3.94 6.23
CA LYS A 193 -18.09 -4.67 7.02
C LYS A 193 -18.70 -5.87 6.28
N GLY A 194 -18.27 -6.13 5.04
CA GLY A 194 -18.74 -7.22 4.22
C GLY A 194 -17.71 -7.66 3.18
N GLU A 195 -18.11 -8.56 2.31
CA GLU A 195 -17.31 -9.01 1.17
C GLU A 195 -17.50 -8.07 -0.02
N GLY A 196 -16.57 -8.09 -0.95
CA GLY A 196 -16.64 -7.38 -2.22
C GLY A 196 -15.50 -6.40 -2.45
N GLU A 197 -15.49 -5.78 -3.60
CA GLU A 197 -14.39 -5.02 -4.18
C GLU A 197 -14.51 -3.49 -3.98
N ALA A 198 -15.38 -3.05 -3.06
CA ALA A 198 -15.59 -1.61 -2.81
C ALA A 198 -14.32 -0.87 -2.35
N LYS A 199 -13.44 -1.55 -1.59
CA LYS A 199 -12.13 -1.03 -1.18
C LYS A 199 -11.24 -0.79 -2.41
N GLN A 200 -11.14 -1.75 -3.31
CA GLN A 200 -10.38 -1.70 -4.55
C GLN A 200 -10.94 -0.64 -5.51
N TYR A 201 -12.27 -0.57 -5.62
CA TYR A 201 -12.94 0.46 -6.39
C TYR A 201 -12.60 1.87 -5.92
N ALA A 202 -12.52 2.10 -4.61
CA ALA A 202 -12.17 3.41 -4.05
C ALA A 202 -10.75 3.83 -4.43
N LEU A 203 -9.75 2.92 -4.37
CA LEU A 203 -8.38 3.19 -4.80
C LEU A 203 -8.28 3.45 -6.31
N ALA A 204 -8.98 2.63 -7.11
CA ALA A 204 -9.07 2.80 -8.55
C ALA A 204 -9.59 4.18 -8.94
N ASN A 205 -10.67 4.61 -8.28
CA ASN A 205 -11.26 5.91 -8.50
C ASN A 205 -10.34 7.06 -8.07
N ALA A 206 -9.64 6.92 -6.94
CA ALA A 206 -8.68 7.92 -6.47
C ALA A 206 -7.51 8.12 -7.46
N SER A 207 -6.95 7.02 -7.99
CA SER A 207 -5.88 7.06 -8.99
C SER A 207 -6.32 7.80 -10.26
N ARG A 208 -7.45 7.39 -10.86
CA ARG A 208 -8.01 8.03 -12.06
C ARG A 208 -8.37 9.49 -11.83
N SER A 209 -9.00 9.80 -10.70
CA SER A 209 -9.45 11.15 -10.37
C SER A 209 -8.28 12.10 -10.15
N GLY A 210 -7.20 11.63 -9.52
CA GLY A 210 -5.97 12.41 -9.37
C GLY A 210 -5.33 12.75 -10.73
N LEU A 211 -5.17 11.76 -11.62
CA LEU A 211 -4.71 11.99 -12.98
C LEU A 211 -5.63 12.99 -13.73
N THR A 212 -6.94 12.82 -13.61
CA THR A 212 -7.92 13.72 -14.25
C THR A 212 -7.75 15.16 -13.75
N SER A 213 -7.58 15.34 -12.44
CA SER A 213 -7.35 16.67 -11.82
C SER A 213 -6.08 17.32 -12.36
N ALA A 214 -5.00 16.56 -12.46
CA ALA A 214 -3.72 17.05 -13.01
C ALA A 214 -3.85 17.43 -14.51
N PHE A 215 -4.54 16.61 -15.28
CA PHE A 215 -4.74 16.86 -16.69
C PHE A 215 -5.62 18.10 -16.94
N LEU A 216 -6.69 18.27 -16.16
CA LEU A 216 -7.53 19.48 -16.22
C LEU A 216 -6.73 20.75 -15.87
N ALA A 217 -5.94 20.71 -14.79
CA ALA A 217 -5.08 21.82 -14.41
C ALA A 217 -4.06 22.15 -15.50
N GLN A 218 -3.45 21.14 -16.15
CA GLN A 218 -2.58 21.34 -17.31
C GLN A 218 -3.32 22.05 -18.46
N LYS A 219 -4.61 21.75 -18.66
CA LYS A 219 -5.48 22.40 -19.67
C LYS A 219 -6.07 23.74 -19.20
N ASN A 220 -5.52 24.34 -18.15
CA ASN A 220 -5.89 25.65 -17.58
C ASN A 220 -7.23 25.67 -16.83
N ALA A 221 -7.76 24.54 -16.39
CA ALA A 221 -8.82 24.54 -15.42
C ALA A 221 -8.32 25.19 -14.12
N GLN A 222 -9.16 26.04 -13.52
CA GLN A 222 -8.88 26.81 -12.30
C GLN A 222 -9.87 26.45 -11.21
N THR A 223 -9.48 26.71 -9.96
CA THR A 223 -10.31 26.58 -8.77
C THR A 223 -10.11 27.79 -7.86
N PRO A 224 -10.98 28.01 -6.86
CA PRO A 224 -10.59 28.77 -5.69
C PRO A 224 -9.30 28.20 -5.09
N ILE A 225 -8.47 29.05 -4.49
CA ILE A 225 -7.13 28.65 -3.98
C ILE A 225 -7.17 28.05 -2.59
N ASP A 226 -8.33 28.03 -1.94
CA ASP A 226 -8.56 27.62 -0.56
C ASP A 226 -9.49 26.39 -0.43
N MET A 227 -9.61 25.57 -1.50
CA MET A 227 -10.44 24.36 -1.49
C MET A 227 -10.03 23.34 -0.42
N ILE A 228 -8.77 23.39 0.04
CA ILE A 228 -8.26 22.50 1.10
C ILE A 228 -8.59 23.09 2.49
N GLU A 229 -8.14 24.31 2.77
CA GLU A 229 -8.18 24.92 4.10
C GLU A 229 -9.31 25.91 4.33
N GLY A 230 -10.10 26.22 3.32
CA GLY A 230 -11.16 27.22 3.38
C GLY A 230 -12.29 26.87 4.35
N GLU A 231 -13.17 27.82 4.58
CA GLU A 231 -14.31 27.68 5.51
C GLU A 231 -15.22 26.49 5.15
N LEU A 232 -15.41 26.23 3.86
CA LEU A 232 -16.14 25.09 3.31
C LEU A 232 -15.18 24.08 2.68
N GLY A 233 -13.91 24.09 3.10
CA GLY A 233 -12.84 23.32 2.50
C GLY A 233 -12.79 21.87 2.96
N PHE A 234 -11.96 21.10 2.25
CA PHE A 234 -11.78 19.66 2.43
C PHE A 234 -11.45 19.28 3.88
N LEU A 235 -10.47 19.93 4.50
CA LEU A 235 -10.02 19.56 5.84
C LEU A 235 -11.17 19.67 6.87
N LYS A 236 -11.97 20.74 6.79
CA LYS A 236 -13.10 20.95 7.70
C LYS A 236 -14.25 19.96 7.47
N ALA A 237 -14.42 19.51 6.22
CA ALA A 237 -15.45 18.54 5.88
C ALA A 237 -15.10 17.10 6.32
N PHE A 238 -13.81 16.77 6.43
CA PHE A 238 -13.36 15.38 6.58
C PHE A 238 -12.77 15.04 7.95
N THR A 239 -12.52 16.01 8.83
CA THR A 239 -12.07 15.76 10.21
C THR A 239 -12.47 16.89 11.16
N ASN A 240 -12.68 16.54 12.43
CA ASN A 240 -12.90 17.53 13.49
C ASN A 240 -11.59 17.97 14.16
N LYS A 241 -10.48 17.26 13.91
CA LYS A 241 -9.18 17.51 14.55
C LYS A 241 -8.08 17.69 13.49
N ILE A 242 -8.04 18.86 12.88
CA ILE A 242 -7.07 19.17 11.83
C ILE A 242 -5.68 19.37 12.44
N ASN A 243 -4.68 18.62 11.95
CA ASN A 243 -3.27 18.83 12.25
C ASN A 243 -2.59 19.62 11.13
N PHE A 244 -2.76 20.93 11.09
CA PHE A 244 -2.17 21.81 10.09
C PHE A 244 -0.63 21.74 10.05
N GLU A 245 0.02 21.48 11.19
CA GLU A 245 1.48 21.38 11.27
C GLU A 245 2.01 20.28 10.34
N ALA A 246 1.29 19.18 10.20
CA ALA A 246 1.70 18.07 9.32
C ALA A 246 1.89 18.50 7.86
N LEU A 247 1.14 19.48 7.39
CA LEU A 247 1.27 19.99 6.02
C LEU A 247 2.54 20.78 5.80
N ILE A 248 2.95 21.58 6.78
CA ILE A 248 4.03 22.57 6.63
C ILE A 248 5.32 22.23 7.37
N LYS A 249 5.31 21.18 8.20
CA LYS A 249 6.49 20.76 8.97
C LYS A 249 7.67 20.43 8.07
N LYS A 250 8.84 20.95 8.44
CA LYS A 250 10.10 20.58 7.80
C LYS A 250 10.57 19.23 8.33
N GLU A 251 10.46 18.21 7.49
CA GLU A 251 11.01 16.90 7.81
C GLU A 251 12.47 16.81 7.37
N ASN A 252 13.27 16.01 8.10
CA ASN A 252 14.68 15.78 7.78
C ASN A 252 14.88 14.88 6.57
N THR A 253 13.87 14.09 6.22
CA THR A 253 13.85 13.16 5.09
C THR A 253 12.45 13.14 4.48
N HIS A 254 12.32 12.63 3.26
CA HIS A 254 11.02 12.47 2.63
C HIS A 254 10.23 11.33 3.27
N LEU A 255 8.91 11.51 3.41
CA LEU A 255 8.02 10.57 4.10
C LEU A 255 7.89 9.20 3.41
N ILE A 256 8.24 9.08 2.13
CA ILE A 256 8.34 7.78 1.47
C ILE A 256 9.36 6.86 2.18
N ASN A 257 10.38 7.41 2.85
CA ASN A 257 11.35 6.63 3.62
C ASN A 257 10.75 6.01 4.89
N GLU A 258 9.60 6.50 5.34
CA GLU A 258 8.85 5.99 6.48
C GLU A 258 7.78 4.96 6.08
N VAL A 259 7.67 4.66 4.78
CA VAL A 259 6.71 3.68 4.26
C VAL A 259 7.20 2.26 4.51
N SER A 260 6.33 1.44 5.09
CA SER A 260 6.54 0.01 5.34
C SER A 260 6.19 -0.81 4.09
N ASN A 261 6.99 -1.83 3.80
CA ASN A 261 6.69 -2.86 2.81
C ASN A 261 6.14 -4.10 3.52
N LYS A 262 5.02 -4.66 3.06
CA LYS A 262 4.41 -5.84 3.67
C LYS A 262 5.09 -7.13 3.16
N PRO A 263 5.69 -7.95 4.03
CA PRO A 263 6.23 -9.25 3.63
C PRO A 263 5.16 -10.34 3.49
N TRP A 264 3.97 -10.19 4.12
CA TRP A 264 2.93 -11.21 4.17
C TRP A 264 1.58 -10.72 3.66
N PRO A 265 0.77 -11.58 3.01
CA PRO A 265 -0.52 -11.22 2.42
C PRO A 265 -1.63 -11.15 3.49
N ALA A 266 -1.51 -10.20 4.42
CA ALA A 266 -2.44 -10.02 5.52
C ALA A 266 -2.65 -8.54 5.86
N CYS A 267 -3.71 -8.26 6.61
CA CYS A 267 -3.95 -6.92 7.14
C CYS A 267 -2.75 -6.41 7.94
N ARG A 268 -2.40 -5.15 7.76
CA ARG A 268 -1.26 -4.54 8.47
C ARG A 268 -1.32 -4.73 9.98
N HIS A 269 -2.53 -4.69 10.57
CA HIS A 269 -2.73 -4.93 12.01
C HIS A 269 -2.35 -6.35 12.45
N SER A 270 -2.33 -7.34 11.55
CA SER A 270 -1.94 -8.73 11.84
C SER A 270 -0.43 -8.96 11.73
N HIS A 271 0.32 -8.09 11.05
CA HIS A 271 1.75 -8.28 10.82
C HIS A 271 2.61 -8.39 12.10
N PRO A 272 2.38 -7.57 13.15
CA PRO A 272 3.12 -7.75 14.40
C PRO A 272 2.93 -9.15 15.01
N VAL A 273 1.68 -9.66 14.95
CA VAL A 273 1.35 -11.00 15.44
C VAL A 273 2.08 -12.07 14.63
N ILE A 274 2.07 -11.96 13.30
CA ILE A 274 2.79 -12.89 12.41
C ILE A 274 4.28 -12.89 12.76
N GLY A 275 4.90 -11.72 12.84
CA GLY A 275 6.33 -11.60 13.11
C GLY A 275 6.74 -12.22 14.44
N VAL A 276 6.02 -11.91 15.51
CA VAL A 276 6.30 -12.44 16.86
C VAL A 276 6.01 -13.95 16.93
N ALA A 277 4.95 -14.43 16.28
CA ALA A 277 4.63 -15.86 16.26
C ALA A 277 5.68 -16.68 15.47
N LEU A 278 6.23 -16.13 14.36
CA LEU A 278 7.35 -16.76 13.63
C LEU A 278 8.63 -16.84 14.48
N GLU A 279 8.92 -15.82 15.30
CA GLU A 279 10.06 -15.85 16.24
C GLU A 279 9.83 -16.89 17.34
N LEU A 280 8.64 -16.95 17.90
CA LEU A 280 8.28 -17.98 18.90
C LEU A 280 8.39 -19.39 18.30
N LYS A 281 7.96 -19.59 17.04
CA LYS A 281 8.14 -20.88 16.34
C LYS A 281 9.61 -21.28 16.23
N LYS A 282 10.53 -20.36 15.95
CA LYS A 282 11.97 -20.66 15.91
C LYS A 282 12.45 -21.17 17.26
N ILE A 283 11.98 -20.57 18.38
CA ILE A 283 12.32 -21.01 19.74
C ILE A 283 11.74 -22.40 20.00
N ILE A 284 10.45 -22.61 19.73
CA ILE A 284 9.77 -23.90 19.89
C ILE A 284 10.50 -25.01 19.12
N LYS A 285 10.88 -24.75 17.87
CA LYS A 285 11.64 -25.71 17.03
C LYS A 285 13.02 -26.01 17.62
N LYS A 286 13.74 -24.97 18.09
CA LYS A 286 15.09 -25.13 18.68
C LYS A 286 15.05 -25.93 19.98
N GLU A 287 14.09 -25.64 20.84
CA GLU A 287 13.91 -26.33 22.14
C GLU A 287 13.19 -27.68 21.99
N LYS A 288 12.78 -28.07 20.75
CA LYS A 288 12.06 -29.32 20.44
C LYS A 288 10.75 -29.49 21.20
N ILE A 289 10.05 -28.38 21.47
CA ILE A 289 8.76 -28.39 22.15
C ILE A 289 7.67 -28.82 21.14
N ASN A 290 6.72 -29.65 21.56
CA ASN A 290 5.61 -30.03 20.72
C ASN A 290 4.52 -28.93 20.75
N ILE A 291 4.05 -28.49 19.57
CA ILE A 291 2.96 -27.50 19.43
C ILE A 291 1.66 -28.02 20.07
N GLU A 292 1.43 -29.33 20.08
CA GLU A 292 0.26 -29.94 20.71
C GLU A 292 0.22 -29.69 22.23
N ASP A 293 1.38 -29.53 22.87
CA ASP A 293 1.52 -29.23 24.30
C ASP A 293 1.13 -27.80 24.68
N ILE A 294 0.80 -26.96 23.72
CA ILE A 294 0.30 -25.61 23.97
C ILE A 294 -1.06 -25.70 24.65
N LYS A 295 -1.15 -25.18 25.90
CA LYS A 295 -2.36 -25.09 26.71
C LYS A 295 -3.24 -23.93 26.27
N PHE A 296 -2.65 -22.71 26.15
CA PHE A 296 -3.28 -21.52 25.59
C PHE A 296 -2.24 -20.51 25.11
N ILE A 297 -2.68 -19.58 24.27
CA ILE A 297 -1.91 -18.46 23.74
C ILE A 297 -2.65 -17.17 24.09
N GLU A 298 -1.94 -16.20 24.63
CA GLU A 298 -2.46 -14.87 24.91
C GLU A 298 -1.77 -13.85 24.02
N ILE A 299 -2.56 -13.07 23.27
CA ILE A 299 -2.11 -11.95 22.45
C ILE A 299 -2.57 -10.67 23.10
N GLU A 300 -1.64 -9.81 23.49
CA GLU A 300 -1.92 -8.44 23.88
C GLU A 300 -1.52 -7.49 22.75
N THR A 301 -2.44 -6.58 22.36
CA THR A 301 -2.20 -5.61 21.31
C THR A 301 -3.04 -4.35 21.54
N TYR A 302 -2.94 -3.36 20.64
CA TYR A 302 -3.71 -2.11 20.70
C TYR A 302 -5.16 -2.30 20.23
N GLN A 303 -6.07 -1.46 20.75
CA GLN A 303 -7.51 -1.62 20.55
C GLN A 303 -7.92 -1.64 19.08
N THR A 304 -7.35 -0.75 18.24
CA THR A 304 -7.67 -0.71 16.81
C THR A 304 -7.37 -2.04 16.09
N ALA A 305 -6.29 -2.74 16.46
CA ALA A 305 -6.01 -4.07 15.89
C ALA A 305 -7.13 -5.08 16.23
N ILE A 306 -7.68 -4.99 17.42
CA ILE A 306 -8.81 -5.84 17.86
C ILE A 306 -10.08 -5.48 17.08
N ASP A 307 -10.39 -4.21 16.94
CA ASP A 307 -11.58 -3.74 16.23
C ASP A 307 -11.59 -4.17 14.75
N PHE A 308 -10.40 -4.26 14.15
CA PHE A 308 -10.25 -4.69 12.75
C PHE A 308 -10.10 -6.20 12.59
N CYS A 309 -9.32 -6.87 13.47
CA CYS A 309 -8.77 -8.19 13.21
C CYS A 309 -9.07 -9.24 14.29
N ASN A 310 -9.96 -8.98 15.25
CA ASN A 310 -10.40 -10.00 16.20
C ASN A 310 -11.50 -10.89 15.57
N LYS A 311 -11.07 -11.86 14.75
CA LYS A 311 -11.94 -12.82 14.05
C LYS A 311 -11.50 -14.26 14.39
N PRO A 312 -11.96 -14.82 15.52
CA PRO A 312 -11.52 -16.16 15.96
C PRO A 312 -11.95 -17.30 15.03
N ASN A 313 -13.04 -17.11 14.28
CA ASN A 313 -13.61 -18.11 13.37
C ASN A 313 -13.80 -17.52 11.96
N PRO A 314 -12.71 -17.26 11.22
CA PRO A 314 -12.81 -16.74 9.87
C PRO A 314 -13.43 -17.78 8.92
N THR A 315 -14.35 -17.34 8.05
CA THR A 315 -15.13 -18.20 7.14
C THR A 315 -14.68 -18.10 5.68
N ASN A 316 -13.90 -17.08 5.34
CA ASN A 316 -13.40 -16.81 4.00
C ASN A 316 -11.99 -16.21 4.04
N GLU A 317 -11.35 -16.10 2.88
CA GLU A 317 -9.97 -15.63 2.72
C GLU A 317 -9.76 -14.22 3.31
N ILE A 318 -10.70 -13.31 3.06
CA ILE A 318 -10.63 -11.93 3.57
C ILE A 318 -10.65 -11.94 5.10
N GLU A 319 -11.59 -12.66 5.70
CA GLU A 319 -11.64 -12.78 7.16
C GLU A 319 -10.38 -13.43 7.74
N GLY A 320 -9.80 -14.40 7.04
CA GLY A 320 -8.52 -15.02 7.43
C GLY A 320 -7.38 -14.00 7.47
N LYS A 321 -7.23 -13.19 6.44
CA LYS A 321 -6.22 -12.10 6.36
C LYS A 321 -6.42 -11.03 7.45
N PHE A 322 -7.64 -10.89 7.95
CA PHE A 322 -8.03 -9.98 9.03
C PHE A 322 -8.30 -10.71 10.36
N SER A 323 -7.64 -11.85 10.60
CA SER A 323 -7.78 -12.63 11.84
C SER A 323 -6.44 -12.73 12.59
N LEU A 324 -6.34 -12.08 13.75
CA LEU A 324 -5.16 -12.21 14.64
C LEU A 324 -4.95 -13.67 15.05
N GLN A 325 -6.03 -14.39 15.32
CA GLN A 325 -5.99 -15.79 15.74
C GLN A 325 -5.49 -16.70 14.61
N HIS A 326 -6.01 -16.52 13.38
CA HIS A 326 -5.59 -17.32 12.24
C HIS A 326 -4.14 -17.01 11.87
N CYS A 327 -3.79 -15.74 11.78
CA CYS A 327 -2.41 -15.31 11.50
C CYS A 327 -1.42 -15.87 12.54
N CYS A 328 -1.76 -15.87 13.82
CA CYS A 328 -0.94 -16.48 14.87
C CYS A 328 -0.80 -17.99 14.67
N ALA A 329 -1.92 -18.70 14.44
CA ALA A 329 -1.94 -20.15 14.31
C ALA A 329 -1.09 -20.64 13.12
N ILE A 330 -1.29 -20.04 11.93
CA ILE A 330 -0.50 -20.41 10.73
C ILE A 330 0.98 -20.08 10.90
N SER A 331 1.32 -18.99 11.60
CA SER A 331 2.73 -18.60 11.86
C SER A 331 3.43 -19.56 12.83
N LEU A 332 2.70 -20.20 13.73
CA LEU A 332 3.24 -21.26 14.62
C LEU A 332 3.40 -22.61 13.90
N ILE A 333 2.56 -22.88 12.88
CA ILE A 333 2.56 -24.17 12.16
C ILE A 333 3.52 -24.11 10.95
N PHE A 334 3.48 -23.04 10.14
CA PHE A 334 4.30 -22.92 8.94
C PHE A 334 5.56 -22.05 9.17
N GLU A 335 6.56 -22.19 8.33
CA GLU A 335 7.84 -21.45 8.44
C GLU A 335 7.80 -20.08 7.75
N ASP A 336 6.86 -19.88 6.85
CA ASP A 336 6.56 -18.63 6.13
C ASP A 336 5.05 -18.42 6.05
N ILE A 337 4.60 -17.32 5.46
CA ILE A 337 3.17 -17.02 5.30
C ILE A 337 2.90 -16.75 3.83
N LYS A 338 2.10 -17.62 3.21
CA LYS A 338 1.69 -17.57 1.80
C LYS A 338 0.22 -17.26 1.63
N GLU A 339 -0.15 -16.79 0.45
CA GLU A 339 -1.53 -16.52 0.05
C GLU A 339 -2.44 -17.74 0.27
N SER A 340 -1.96 -18.94 -0.14
CA SER A 340 -2.72 -20.19 0.00
C SER A 340 -3.09 -20.57 1.44
N TYR A 341 -2.43 -19.98 2.44
CA TYR A 341 -2.74 -20.27 3.86
C TYR A 341 -3.99 -19.55 4.35
N PHE A 342 -4.59 -18.72 3.54
CA PHE A 342 -5.88 -18.06 3.80
C PHE A 342 -7.04 -18.71 3.06
N GLU A 343 -6.78 -19.72 2.21
CA GLU A 343 -7.82 -20.48 1.50
C GLU A 343 -8.70 -21.29 2.45
N LYS A 344 -9.92 -21.57 2.00
CA LYS A 344 -10.94 -22.29 2.78
C LYS A 344 -10.46 -23.66 3.28
N SER A 345 -9.63 -24.36 2.52
CA SER A 345 -9.00 -25.64 2.88
C SER A 345 -8.15 -25.54 4.16
N ILE A 346 -7.38 -24.46 4.30
CA ILE A 346 -6.53 -24.19 5.44
C ILE A 346 -7.33 -23.58 6.60
N LEU A 347 -8.29 -22.69 6.31
CA LEU A 347 -9.19 -22.15 7.32
C LEU A 347 -9.95 -23.26 8.08
N ASN A 348 -10.31 -24.33 7.39
CA ASN A 348 -11.04 -25.49 7.94
C ASN A 348 -10.11 -26.65 8.34
N ASN A 349 -8.80 -26.47 8.35
CA ASN A 349 -7.86 -27.50 8.80
C ASN A 349 -8.00 -27.70 10.34
N ASN A 350 -8.18 -28.93 10.77
CA ASN A 350 -8.47 -29.29 12.17
C ASN A 350 -7.36 -28.87 13.15
N GLU A 351 -6.09 -28.98 12.75
CA GLU A 351 -4.95 -28.59 13.58
C GLU A 351 -4.93 -27.08 13.79
N ILE A 352 -5.11 -26.31 12.70
CA ILE A 352 -5.14 -24.85 12.74
C ILE A 352 -6.36 -24.35 13.53
N GLU A 353 -7.53 -24.97 13.32
CA GLU A 353 -8.74 -24.62 14.07
C GLU A 353 -8.58 -24.91 15.57
N SER A 354 -7.99 -26.07 15.92
CA SER A 354 -7.70 -26.42 17.32
C SER A 354 -6.77 -25.39 17.96
N LEU A 355 -5.72 -24.97 17.26
CA LEU A 355 -4.79 -23.95 17.77
C LEU A 355 -5.46 -22.58 17.89
N ARG A 356 -6.29 -22.16 16.91
CA ARG A 356 -7.06 -20.90 17.00
C ARG A 356 -7.94 -20.85 18.26
N LYS A 357 -8.60 -21.94 18.61
CA LYS A 357 -9.45 -22.04 19.81
C LYS A 357 -8.69 -21.82 21.11
N LYS A 358 -7.37 -22.04 21.12
CA LYS A 358 -6.49 -21.80 22.28
C LYS A 358 -6.04 -20.34 22.38
N ILE A 359 -6.32 -19.48 21.36
CA ILE A 359 -5.83 -18.11 21.28
C ILE A 359 -6.84 -17.12 21.86
N ARG A 360 -6.41 -16.32 22.81
CA ARG A 360 -7.15 -15.20 23.40
C ARG A 360 -6.48 -13.88 23.00
N VAL A 361 -7.28 -12.86 22.70
CA VAL A 361 -6.79 -11.53 22.29
C VAL A 361 -7.32 -10.50 23.28
N ASN A 362 -6.40 -9.72 23.86
CA ASN A 362 -6.70 -8.70 24.85
C ASN A 362 -6.14 -7.33 24.40
N SER A 363 -6.86 -6.27 24.77
CA SER A 363 -6.40 -4.91 24.56
C SER A 363 -5.42 -4.49 25.65
N ASN A 364 -4.29 -3.89 25.23
CA ASN A 364 -3.34 -3.26 26.13
C ASN A 364 -3.44 -1.75 26.02
N LYS A 365 -3.69 -1.08 27.14
CA LYS A 365 -3.91 0.39 27.18
C LYS A 365 -2.70 1.17 26.70
N GLN A 366 -1.47 0.78 27.09
CA GLN A 366 -0.27 1.51 26.68
C GLN A 366 0.00 1.33 25.19
N MET A 367 -0.21 0.12 24.64
CA MET A 367 -0.09 -0.12 23.20
C MET A 367 -1.11 0.69 22.41
N SER A 368 -2.33 0.84 22.94
CA SER A 368 -3.39 1.66 22.32
C SER A 368 -3.06 3.16 22.31
N ILE A 369 -2.42 3.67 23.34
CA ILE A 369 -1.96 5.08 23.40
C ILE A 369 -0.83 5.32 22.39
N ASN A 370 0.03 4.34 22.18
CA ASN A 370 1.17 4.46 21.26
C ASN A 370 0.79 4.30 19.78
N PHE A 371 -0.40 3.80 19.48
CA PHE A 371 -0.93 3.71 18.12
C PHE A 371 -1.35 5.11 17.60
N PRO A 372 -1.08 5.49 16.35
CA PRO A 372 -0.52 4.68 15.23
C PRO A 372 1.01 4.75 15.11
N LYS A 373 1.72 5.37 16.04
CA LYS A 373 3.19 5.44 15.99
C LYS A 373 3.81 4.05 16.04
N ASN A 374 3.32 3.18 16.94
CA ASN A 374 3.77 1.81 17.11
C ASN A 374 2.61 0.84 16.87
N TYR A 375 2.90 -0.28 16.20
CA TYR A 375 1.98 -1.40 16.01
C TYR A 375 2.41 -2.55 16.91
N SER A 376 2.27 -2.34 18.22
CA SER A 376 2.83 -3.22 19.24
C SER A 376 2.01 -4.49 19.44
N VAL A 377 2.70 -5.60 19.77
CA VAL A 377 2.10 -6.86 20.18
C VAL A 377 2.99 -7.56 21.19
N GLN A 378 2.38 -8.28 22.10
CA GLN A 378 3.02 -9.28 22.94
C GLN A 378 2.25 -10.61 22.79
N ILE A 379 2.99 -11.71 22.59
CA ILE A 379 2.41 -13.06 22.57
C ILE A 379 3.04 -13.85 23.69
N LYS A 380 2.17 -14.45 24.51
CA LYS A 380 2.53 -15.36 25.59
C LYS A 380 1.93 -16.74 25.29
N ILE A 381 2.77 -17.77 25.26
CA ILE A 381 2.38 -19.16 25.08
C ILE A 381 2.58 -19.88 26.41
N LYS A 382 1.54 -20.53 26.93
CA LYS A 382 1.61 -21.41 28.09
C LYS A 382 1.46 -22.85 27.65
N PHE A 383 2.35 -23.72 28.13
CA PHE A 383 2.36 -25.15 27.86
C PHE A 383 1.69 -25.95 28.98
N ASN A 384 1.39 -27.25 28.73
CA ASN A 384 0.74 -28.14 29.66
C ASN A 384 1.62 -28.46 30.91
N ASN A 385 2.94 -28.32 30.76
CA ASN A 385 3.92 -28.46 31.86
C ASN A 385 4.10 -27.17 32.69
N ASP A 386 3.22 -26.17 32.47
CA ASP A 386 3.25 -24.84 33.09
C ASP A 386 4.43 -23.94 32.68
N GLU A 387 5.30 -24.36 31.78
CA GLU A 387 6.31 -23.48 31.16
C GLU A 387 5.64 -22.41 30.30
N GLU A 388 6.31 -21.25 30.16
CA GLU A 388 5.81 -20.11 29.40
C GLU A 388 6.90 -19.56 28.46
N LEU A 389 6.51 -19.23 27.25
CA LEU A 389 7.31 -18.43 26.31
C LEU A 389 6.61 -17.10 26.06
N THR A 390 7.36 -16.00 26.13
CA THR A 390 6.84 -14.67 25.85
C THR A 390 7.77 -13.94 24.90
N GLN A 391 7.18 -13.33 23.87
CA GLN A 391 7.87 -12.44 22.94
C GLN A 391 7.03 -11.19 22.69
N LYS A 392 7.72 -10.05 22.44
CA LYS A 392 7.11 -8.75 22.20
C LYS A 392 7.80 -8.06 21.03
N SER A 393 7.02 -7.30 20.26
CA SER A 393 7.56 -6.37 19.26
C SER A 393 6.72 -5.09 19.20
N ASP A 394 7.40 -3.97 18.98
CA ASP A 394 6.76 -2.67 18.69
C ASP A 394 6.76 -2.36 17.19
N HIS A 395 7.55 -3.10 16.39
CA HIS A 395 7.75 -2.88 14.95
C HIS A 395 7.73 -4.22 14.21
N ALA A 396 6.82 -4.36 13.26
CA ALA A 396 6.77 -5.54 12.42
C ALA A 396 7.89 -5.56 11.37
N LYS A 397 8.20 -6.74 10.82
CA LYS A 397 9.05 -6.85 9.62
C LYS A 397 8.44 -6.03 8.48
N GLY A 398 9.28 -5.27 7.79
CA GLY A 398 8.92 -4.33 6.75
C GLY A 398 8.72 -2.89 7.22
N ASP A 399 8.66 -2.62 8.54
CA ASP A 399 8.67 -1.27 9.08
C ASP A 399 10.02 -0.56 8.89
N PRO A 400 10.08 0.77 8.90
CA PRO A 400 11.34 1.52 8.81
C PRO A 400 12.38 1.11 9.85
N GLU A 401 11.95 0.70 11.04
CA GLU A 401 12.83 0.24 12.13
C GLU A 401 13.25 -1.24 11.98
N ASN A 402 12.55 -2.02 11.18
CA ASN A 402 12.84 -3.41 10.85
C ASN A 402 12.58 -3.68 9.37
N PRO A 403 13.29 -3.00 8.45
CA PRO A 403 12.95 -2.97 7.04
C PRO A 403 13.16 -4.32 6.34
N MET A 404 12.42 -4.51 5.26
CA MET A 404 12.82 -5.49 4.24
C MET A 404 14.06 -4.95 3.52
N SER A 405 15.05 -5.82 3.29
CA SER A 405 16.19 -5.51 2.43
C SER A 405 15.74 -5.41 0.96
N GLU A 406 16.56 -4.76 0.12
CA GLU A 406 16.37 -4.75 -1.33
C GLU A 406 16.16 -6.16 -1.89
N LYS A 407 17.02 -7.10 -1.46
CA LYS A 407 16.93 -8.50 -1.88
C LYS A 407 15.58 -9.13 -1.51
N GLU A 408 15.09 -8.93 -0.28
CA GLU A 408 13.80 -9.46 0.16
C GLU A 408 12.62 -8.89 -0.64
N ILE A 409 12.67 -7.62 -1.04
CA ILE A 409 11.65 -6.99 -1.89
C ILE A 409 11.71 -7.57 -3.32
N CYS A 410 12.91 -7.72 -3.88
CA CYS A 410 13.10 -8.31 -5.21
C CYS A 410 12.66 -9.78 -5.24
N ASP A 411 13.08 -10.58 -4.25
CA ASP A 411 12.69 -11.98 -4.13
C ASP A 411 11.16 -12.13 -4.01
N LYS A 412 10.50 -11.31 -3.16
CA LYS A 412 9.03 -11.26 -3.05
C LYS A 412 8.38 -10.99 -4.40
N THR A 413 8.87 -10.01 -5.14
CA THR A 413 8.32 -9.66 -6.46
C THR A 413 8.51 -10.80 -7.45
N LEU A 414 9.69 -11.42 -7.51
CA LEU A 414 9.97 -12.57 -8.38
C LEU A 414 9.08 -13.76 -8.04
N ASP A 415 8.92 -14.08 -6.76
CA ASP A 415 8.08 -15.20 -6.31
C ASP A 415 6.61 -14.98 -6.70
N LEU A 416 6.09 -13.76 -6.50
CA LEU A 416 4.72 -13.41 -6.87
C LEU A 416 4.50 -13.50 -8.38
N VAL A 417 5.42 -12.99 -9.19
CA VAL A 417 5.30 -13.02 -10.66
C VAL A 417 5.48 -14.46 -11.18
N ASN A 418 6.51 -15.17 -10.72
CA ASN A 418 6.83 -16.52 -11.19
C ASN A 418 5.78 -17.58 -10.83
N SER A 419 5.01 -17.33 -9.75
CA SER A 419 3.89 -18.19 -9.37
C SER A 419 2.78 -18.20 -10.42
N HIS A 420 2.68 -17.16 -11.24
CA HIS A 420 1.59 -16.97 -12.20
C HIS A 420 2.07 -16.92 -13.66
N ILE A 421 3.24 -16.37 -13.93
CA ILE A 421 3.78 -16.20 -15.28
C ILE A 421 5.11 -16.93 -15.39
N LYS A 422 5.11 -18.06 -16.09
CA LYS A 422 6.33 -18.84 -16.33
C LYS A 422 7.17 -18.24 -17.45
N ASN A 423 8.50 -18.44 -17.39
CA ASN A 423 9.45 -18.00 -18.43
C ASN A 423 9.34 -16.49 -18.76
N ASN A 424 9.18 -15.67 -17.72
CA ASN A 424 9.10 -14.22 -17.84
C ASN A 424 10.49 -13.57 -17.64
N ASN A 425 10.60 -12.31 -18.07
CA ASN A 425 11.80 -11.49 -17.92
C ASN A 425 11.75 -10.56 -16.69
N CYS A 426 11.03 -10.93 -15.64
CA CYS A 426 10.84 -10.07 -14.46
C CYS A 426 12.18 -9.73 -13.78
N ASN A 427 13.10 -10.68 -13.68
CA ASN A 427 14.43 -10.41 -13.12
C ASN A 427 15.17 -9.31 -13.90
N ASN A 428 15.16 -9.38 -15.23
CA ASN A 428 15.80 -8.36 -16.08
C ASN A 428 15.12 -6.97 -15.91
N LEU A 429 13.81 -6.94 -15.73
CA LEU A 429 13.09 -5.69 -15.45
C LEU A 429 13.51 -5.11 -14.10
N ILE A 430 13.59 -5.93 -13.05
CA ILE A 430 14.04 -5.51 -11.72
C ILE A 430 15.47 -4.95 -11.79
N GLU A 431 16.39 -5.67 -12.41
CA GLU A 431 17.78 -5.21 -12.61
C GLU A 431 17.84 -3.89 -13.38
N LYS A 432 17.02 -3.74 -14.41
CA LYS A 432 16.94 -2.51 -15.18
C LYS A 432 16.42 -1.32 -14.35
N ILE A 433 15.39 -1.52 -13.52
CA ILE A 433 14.88 -0.48 -12.61
C ILE A 433 15.96 -0.09 -11.60
N LEU A 434 16.64 -1.06 -10.99
CA LEU A 434 17.67 -0.81 -9.98
C LEU A 434 18.90 -0.11 -10.56
N ASN A 435 19.36 -0.51 -11.75
CA ASN A 435 20.63 -0.10 -12.32
C ASN A 435 20.54 1.05 -13.33
N THR A 436 19.34 1.56 -13.66
CA THR A 436 19.21 2.76 -14.53
C THR A 436 19.98 3.93 -13.93
N ASN A 437 20.92 4.47 -14.72
CA ASN A 437 21.71 5.65 -14.30
C ASN A 437 20.85 6.92 -14.40
N ILE A 438 20.26 7.33 -13.27
CA ILE A 438 19.35 8.48 -13.20
C ILE A 438 20.04 9.84 -13.41
N GLU A 439 21.36 9.92 -13.23
CA GLU A 439 22.11 11.17 -13.40
C GLU A 439 22.42 11.45 -14.87
N ASN A 440 22.75 10.41 -15.63
CA ASN A 440 23.25 10.53 -17.00
C ASN A 440 22.25 10.09 -18.07
N ASP A 441 21.33 9.14 -17.73
CA ASP A 441 20.34 8.66 -18.70
C ASP A 441 19.16 9.64 -18.78
N LYS A 442 19.09 10.38 -19.89
CA LYS A 442 18.01 11.32 -20.20
C LYS A 442 16.96 10.71 -21.14
N SER A 443 17.11 9.45 -21.53
CA SER A 443 16.12 8.77 -22.37
C SER A 443 14.81 8.55 -21.62
N SER A 444 13.71 8.46 -22.35
CA SER A 444 12.41 8.11 -21.76
C SER A 444 12.46 6.69 -21.20
N ILE A 445 11.84 6.49 -20.03
CA ILE A 445 11.79 5.17 -19.39
C ILE A 445 11.03 4.17 -20.27
N VAL A 446 11.57 2.96 -20.34
CA VAL A 446 10.98 1.83 -21.07
C VAL A 446 10.51 0.71 -20.15
N TRP A 447 10.63 0.87 -18.83
CA TRP A 447 10.28 -0.15 -17.82
C TRP A 447 8.86 -0.70 -17.99
N PHE A 448 7.93 0.17 -18.36
CA PHE A 448 6.52 -0.23 -18.50
C PHE A 448 6.23 -0.92 -19.83
N ASN A 449 7.07 -0.71 -20.87
CA ASN A 449 7.05 -1.51 -22.07
C ASN A 449 7.55 -2.93 -21.81
N ASP A 450 8.64 -3.07 -21.01
CA ASP A 450 9.15 -4.37 -20.58
C ASP A 450 8.12 -5.08 -19.69
N LEU A 451 7.47 -4.36 -18.78
CA LEU A 451 6.38 -4.90 -17.96
C LEU A 451 5.21 -5.39 -18.82
N GLN A 452 4.80 -4.61 -19.84
CA GLN A 452 3.75 -5.05 -20.78
C GLN A 452 4.17 -6.31 -21.56
N GLN A 453 5.46 -6.49 -21.88
CA GLN A 453 5.96 -7.73 -22.52
C GLN A 453 5.84 -8.94 -21.57
N ILE A 454 6.14 -8.76 -20.29
CA ILE A 454 5.95 -9.81 -19.27
C ILE A 454 4.47 -10.23 -19.21
N ILE A 455 3.57 -9.25 -19.18
CA ILE A 455 2.12 -9.48 -19.17
C ILE A 455 1.66 -10.18 -20.45
N ASN A 456 2.20 -9.81 -21.60
CA ASN A 456 1.87 -10.43 -22.88
C ASN A 456 2.29 -11.92 -22.95
N GLY A 457 3.26 -12.33 -22.14
CA GLY A 457 3.69 -13.73 -21.97
C GLY A 457 2.77 -14.57 -21.09
N LYS A 458 1.69 -13.99 -20.52
CA LYS A 458 0.66 -14.77 -19.81
C LYS A 458 0.08 -15.81 -20.77
N GLY A 459 0.37 -17.10 -20.55
CA GLY A 459 -0.35 -18.19 -21.20
C GLY A 459 -1.81 -18.17 -20.72
N TYR A 460 -2.75 -18.01 -21.63
CA TYR A 460 -4.17 -18.16 -21.37
C TYR A 460 -4.55 -19.63 -21.48
#